data_e4506ab1529b9f4c3bd73b8c9f0890d0
#
_entry.id   e4506ab1529b9f4c3bd73b8c9f0890d0
#
_cell.length_a   1.000
_cell.length_b   1.000
_cell.length_c   1.000
_cell.angle_alpha   90.00
_cell.angle_beta   90.00
_cell.angle_gamma   90.00
#
_symmetry.space_group_name_H-M   'P 1'
#
loop_
_entity.id
_entity.type
_entity.pdbx_description
1 polymer ?
#
loop_
_entity_poly.entity_id
_entity_poly.type
_entity_poly.pdbx_seq_one_letter_code
_entity_poly.pdbx_strand_id
1 'polypeptide(L)'
;MHPRLVRQIIYPLHEKVFGRKTFAYLEELERQQWMSPAQLEELRFRKLHELLLHAQANIPFYAQRFAQAGFEPAKMQDLNDFKKIPPLSKAEIKRNLDKMTWAACPGGLHRYNTGGSSGEPLIFYFDRRRQAMDKAARMMTHRWWGCDVGDPELYLWGSPLEVKKQDRMKDLRDRLTNELLISAFEISEQKVPEIHASFEKFRPKSVFGYPSTIALFSEMATQQSLDLGGLGVQVVFSTAEVLYDHQRETISRAFGGVPVVDSYGSREGGFVSHQCGEGRHHLMDPNFVIEFLQDGRAVGEGEDGEIVLTHLDNWGMPFIRYRTGDVAQPGGGGCACGRGLGTMQKIQGRTTDFIVTPDGRWQHALSVIYVVRDIAGVEQFKILQDAVDEVRVLLTTNEMFPADGDARIVAGFKKRMGDEVRVAVEHVAEIPREASGKYRYVVSKVARP
;
A
#
# COMPACT_ATOMS: atom_id res chain seq x y z
N MET A 1 1.90 14.35 24.44
CA MET A 1 3.06 15.27 24.65
C MET A 1 2.94 16.51 23.78
N HIS A 2 3.73 17.59 24.05
CA HIS A 2 3.71 18.78 23.18
C HIS A 2 4.40 18.46 21.84
N PRO A 3 3.77 18.69 20.67
CA PRO A 3 4.31 18.27 19.37
C PRO A 3 5.72 18.79 19.06
N ARG A 4 6.03 20.04 19.44
CA ARG A 4 7.38 20.61 19.24
C ARG A 4 8.46 19.87 20.01
N LEU A 5 8.17 19.42 21.24
CA LEU A 5 9.12 18.65 22.05
C LEU A 5 9.42 17.28 21.41
N VAL A 6 8.36 16.62 20.91
CA VAL A 6 8.51 15.35 20.20
C VAL A 6 9.36 15.55 18.94
N ARG A 7 9.04 16.56 18.13
CA ARG A 7 9.72 16.83 16.86
C ARG A 7 11.19 17.22 17.02
N GLN A 8 11.49 18.07 18.00
CA GLN A 8 12.83 18.67 18.11
C GLN A 8 13.79 17.87 19.01
N ILE A 9 13.27 17.08 19.95
CA ILE A 9 14.09 16.39 20.93
C ILE A 9 13.86 14.90 20.95
N ILE A 10 12.62 14.45 21.22
CA ILE A 10 12.35 13.02 21.48
C ILE A 10 12.64 12.15 20.27
N TYR A 11 12.05 12.54 19.13
CA TYR A 11 12.16 11.75 17.91
C TYR A 11 13.58 11.77 17.32
N PRO A 12 14.28 12.91 17.23
CA PRO A 12 15.68 12.94 16.82
C PRO A 12 16.61 12.11 17.73
N LEU A 13 16.40 12.18 19.05
CA LEU A 13 17.15 11.36 19.99
C LEU A 13 16.89 9.85 19.78
N HIS A 14 15.62 9.47 19.61
CA HIS A 14 15.24 8.11 19.28
C HIS A 14 15.94 7.62 18.01
N GLU A 15 15.88 8.38 16.90
CA GLU A 15 16.53 7.99 15.64
C GLU A 15 18.07 7.89 15.79
N LYS A 16 18.67 8.77 16.58
CA LYS A 16 20.11 8.72 16.89
C LYS A 16 20.50 7.46 17.68
N VAL A 17 19.71 7.10 18.70
CA VAL A 17 19.92 5.88 19.50
C VAL A 17 19.87 4.62 18.60
N PHE A 18 18.97 4.58 17.63
CA PHE A 18 18.88 3.47 16.68
C PHE A 18 19.84 3.61 15.47
N GLY A 19 20.70 4.62 15.44
CA GLY A 19 21.68 4.84 14.39
C GLY A 19 21.06 5.13 13.01
N ARG A 20 19.89 5.79 12.98
CA ARG A 20 19.17 6.13 11.78
C ARG A 20 19.35 7.59 11.40
N LYS A 21 19.47 7.87 10.09
CA LYS A 21 19.66 9.22 9.51
C LYS A 21 18.36 9.82 8.97
N THR A 22 17.22 9.49 9.57
CA THR A 22 15.88 9.84 9.07
C THR A 22 15.72 11.34 8.78
N PHE A 23 16.19 12.21 9.67
CA PHE A 23 16.05 13.66 9.46
C PHE A 23 16.96 14.20 8.37
N ALA A 24 18.17 13.66 8.20
CA ALA A 24 19.03 14.05 7.07
C ALA A 24 18.41 13.65 5.73
N TYR A 25 17.84 12.44 5.64
CA TYR A 25 17.10 12.02 4.45
C TYR A 25 15.83 12.84 4.22
N LEU A 26 15.15 13.26 5.29
CA LEU A 26 13.98 14.14 5.18
C LEU A 26 14.36 15.48 4.53
N GLU A 27 15.45 16.11 4.98
CA GLU A 27 15.95 17.35 4.39
C GLU A 27 16.36 17.18 2.92
N GLU A 28 16.97 16.04 2.59
CA GLU A 28 17.30 15.70 1.19
C GLU A 28 16.04 15.57 0.34
N LEU A 29 15.06 14.79 0.77
CA LEU A 29 13.80 14.56 0.05
C LEU A 29 13.00 15.85 -0.12
N GLU A 30 12.98 16.72 0.89
CA GLU A 30 12.30 18.02 0.81
C GLU A 30 12.89 18.95 -0.27
N ARG A 31 14.17 18.84 -0.54
CA ARG A 31 14.80 19.53 -1.68
C ARG A 31 14.55 18.81 -2.99
N GLN A 32 14.71 17.49 -2.99
CA GLN A 32 14.64 16.67 -4.20
C GLN A 32 13.24 16.64 -4.82
N GLN A 33 12.16 16.77 -4.04
CA GLN A 33 10.80 16.82 -4.59
C GLN A 33 10.55 17.98 -5.57
N TRP A 34 11.40 19.02 -5.56
CA TRP A 34 11.33 20.18 -6.43
C TRP A 34 12.32 20.14 -7.61
N MET A 35 13.12 19.11 -7.71
CA MET A 35 14.02 18.90 -8.86
C MET A 35 13.20 18.72 -10.13
N SER A 36 13.78 19.16 -11.26
CA SER A 36 13.20 18.88 -12.57
C SER A 36 13.22 17.38 -12.88
N PRO A 37 12.36 16.89 -13.78
CA PRO A 37 12.39 15.48 -14.21
C PRO A 37 13.77 15.00 -14.67
N ALA A 38 14.52 15.83 -15.39
CA ALA A 38 15.88 15.52 -15.83
C ALA A 38 16.86 15.37 -14.65
N GLN A 39 16.79 16.26 -13.66
CA GLN A 39 17.61 16.14 -12.44
C GLN A 39 17.26 14.90 -11.62
N LEU A 40 15.97 14.53 -11.55
CA LEU A 40 15.53 13.31 -10.88
C LEU A 40 16.00 12.06 -11.63
N GLU A 41 16.02 12.09 -12.95
CA GLU A 41 16.55 10.98 -13.77
C GLU A 41 18.05 10.78 -13.54
N GLU A 42 18.82 11.86 -13.53
CA GLU A 42 20.26 11.81 -13.21
C GLU A 42 20.50 11.29 -11.78
N LEU A 43 19.72 11.76 -10.81
CA LEU A 43 19.81 11.28 -9.43
C LEU A 43 19.51 9.78 -9.34
N ARG A 44 18.44 9.31 -10.00
CA ARG A 44 18.07 7.88 -10.04
C ARG A 44 19.14 7.04 -10.72
N PHE A 45 19.68 7.51 -11.85
CA PHE A 45 20.74 6.81 -12.55
C PHE A 45 21.97 6.62 -11.66
N ARG A 46 22.43 7.69 -11.00
CA ARG A 46 23.59 7.63 -10.11
C ARG A 46 23.35 6.66 -8.95
N LYS A 47 22.23 6.79 -8.22
CA LYS A 47 21.90 5.89 -7.08
C LYS A 47 21.74 4.44 -7.53
N LEU A 48 21.10 4.22 -8.68
CA LEU A 48 20.95 2.88 -9.24
C LEU A 48 22.30 2.28 -9.61
N HIS A 49 23.15 3.02 -10.29
CA HIS A 49 24.50 2.56 -10.67
C HIS A 49 25.32 2.14 -9.44
N GLU A 50 25.32 2.97 -8.38
CA GLU A 50 25.97 2.65 -7.11
C GLU A 50 25.39 1.37 -6.46
N LEU A 51 24.06 1.22 -6.45
CA LEU A 51 23.38 0.04 -5.91
C LEU A 51 23.72 -1.23 -6.70
N LEU A 52 23.77 -1.16 -8.03
CA LEU A 52 24.09 -2.30 -8.90
C LEU A 52 25.54 -2.75 -8.74
N LEU A 53 26.49 -1.82 -8.67
CA LEU A 53 27.89 -2.12 -8.36
C LEU A 53 28.03 -2.79 -6.99
N HIS A 54 27.36 -2.23 -5.98
CA HIS A 54 27.33 -2.82 -4.64
C HIS A 54 26.71 -4.23 -4.65
N ALA A 55 25.58 -4.42 -5.31
CA ALA A 55 24.90 -5.71 -5.39
C ALA A 55 25.76 -6.78 -6.07
N GLN A 56 26.45 -6.41 -7.16
CA GLN A 56 27.39 -7.31 -7.84
C GLN A 56 28.55 -7.74 -6.94
N ALA A 57 29.11 -6.80 -6.18
CA ALA A 57 30.29 -7.05 -5.35
C ALA A 57 30.00 -7.82 -4.05
N ASN A 58 28.80 -7.62 -3.47
CA ASN A 58 28.52 -8.03 -2.10
C ASN A 58 27.40 -9.07 -1.96
N ILE A 59 26.61 -9.35 -3.02
CA ILE A 59 25.44 -10.21 -2.93
C ILE A 59 25.53 -11.29 -4.02
N PRO A 60 25.83 -12.54 -3.64
CA PRO A 60 26.10 -13.65 -4.58
C PRO A 60 24.99 -13.88 -5.61
N PHE A 61 23.73 -13.70 -5.21
CA PHE A 61 22.57 -13.83 -6.09
C PHE A 61 22.66 -12.84 -7.27
N TYR A 62 23.01 -11.58 -7.02
CA TYR A 62 23.07 -10.57 -8.07
C TYR A 62 24.32 -10.68 -8.93
N ALA A 63 25.45 -11.09 -8.38
CA ALA A 63 26.63 -11.40 -9.19
C ALA A 63 26.31 -12.46 -10.27
N GLN A 64 25.62 -13.54 -9.85
CA GLN A 64 25.20 -14.61 -10.78
C GLN A 64 24.12 -14.11 -11.76
N ARG A 65 23.12 -13.37 -11.29
CA ARG A 65 21.99 -12.89 -12.09
C ARG A 65 22.45 -11.93 -13.18
N PHE A 66 23.37 -11.01 -12.87
CA PHE A 66 23.93 -10.08 -13.85
C PHE A 66 24.76 -10.78 -14.91
N ALA A 67 25.57 -11.76 -14.50
CA ALA A 67 26.33 -12.58 -15.46
C ALA A 67 25.42 -13.35 -16.41
N GLN A 68 24.35 -13.95 -15.90
CA GLN A 68 23.35 -14.68 -16.72
C GLN A 68 22.61 -13.76 -17.68
N ALA A 69 22.37 -12.48 -17.29
CA ALA A 69 21.72 -11.49 -18.14
C ALA A 69 22.68 -10.82 -19.14
N GLY A 70 23.98 -11.15 -19.11
CA GLY A 70 25.00 -10.44 -19.89
C GLY A 70 25.10 -8.94 -19.54
N PHE A 71 24.77 -8.59 -18.27
CA PHE A 71 24.75 -7.23 -17.78
C PHE A 71 25.97 -6.95 -16.89
N GLU A 72 26.66 -5.88 -17.19
CA GLU A 72 27.81 -5.41 -16.41
C GLU A 72 27.48 -4.02 -15.85
N PRO A 73 27.25 -3.86 -14.52
CA PRO A 73 26.93 -2.55 -13.93
C PRO A 73 27.92 -1.45 -14.29
N ALA A 74 29.23 -1.76 -14.30
CA ALA A 74 30.26 -0.77 -14.63
C ALA A 74 30.19 -0.23 -16.06
N LYS A 75 29.50 -0.89 -16.98
CA LYS A 75 29.29 -0.48 -18.36
C LYS A 75 27.93 0.16 -18.63
N MET A 76 27.08 0.29 -17.59
CA MET A 76 25.75 0.88 -17.71
C MET A 76 25.86 2.37 -18.09
N GLN A 77 25.20 2.78 -19.17
CA GLN A 77 25.21 4.15 -19.68
C GLN A 77 23.91 4.92 -19.38
N ASP A 78 22.80 4.20 -19.34
CA ASP A 78 21.47 4.78 -19.06
C ASP A 78 20.53 3.78 -18.38
N LEU A 79 19.31 4.24 -18.06
CA LEU A 79 18.28 3.39 -17.46
C LEU A 79 17.73 2.32 -18.42
N ASN A 80 17.98 2.38 -19.73
CA ASN A 80 17.56 1.33 -20.66
C ASN A 80 18.47 0.11 -20.57
N ASP A 81 19.76 0.31 -20.31
CA ASP A 81 20.67 -0.82 -20.06
C ASP A 81 20.21 -1.67 -18.88
N PHE A 82 19.67 -1.03 -17.84
CA PHE A 82 19.12 -1.71 -16.66
C PHE A 82 17.98 -2.69 -17.00
N LYS A 83 17.21 -2.45 -18.05
CA LYS A 83 16.10 -3.31 -18.51
C LYS A 83 16.56 -4.68 -18.99
N LYS A 84 17.87 -4.88 -19.25
CA LYS A 84 18.47 -6.19 -19.56
C LYS A 84 18.36 -7.17 -18.38
N ILE A 85 18.32 -6.68 -17.15
CA ILE A 85 18.13 -7.51 -15.98
C ILE A 85 16.67 -7.97 -15.94
N PRO A 86 16.36 -9.27 -15.91
CA PRO A 86 14.97 -9.74 -15.88
C PRO A 86 14.27 -9.31 -14.57
N PRO A 87 12.94 -9.05 -14.57
CA PRO A 87 12.19 -8.74 -13.36
C PRO A 87 12.29 -9.87 -12.32
N LEU A 88 12.34 -9.49 -11.04
CA LEU A 88 12.50 -10.38 -9.90
C LEU A 88 11.12 -10.79 -9.33
N SER A 89 10.84 -12.07 -9.26
CA SER A 89 9.59 -12.61 -8.72
C SER A 89 9.69 -13.00 -7.24
N LYS A 90 8.55 -13.04 -6.54
CA LYS A 90 8.45 -13.56 -5.15
C LYS A 90 8.96 -15.01 -5.03
N ALA A 91 8.71 -15.84 -6.03
CA ALA A 91 9.17 -17.23 -6.04
C ALA A 91 10.69 -17.32 -6.11
N GLU A 92 11.35 -16.46 -6.90
CA GLU A 92 12.81 -16.40 -6.95
C GLU A 92 13.42 -15.94 -5.62
N ILE A 93 12.82 -14.94 -4.97
CA ILE A 93 13.26 -14.47 -3.65
C ILE A 93 13.18 -15.61 -2.64
N LYS A 94 12.06 -16.32 -2.57
CA LYS A 94 11.89 -17.46 -1.65
C LYS A 94 12.96 -18.54 -1.85
N ARG A 95 13.27 -18.88 -3.10
CA ARG A 95 14.26 -19.93 -3.42
C ARG A 95 15.72 -19.52 -3.16
N ASN A 96 16.01 -18.23 -3.13
CA ASN A 96 17.37 -17.70 -3.06
C ASN A 96 17.63 -16.82 -1.83
N LEU A 97 16.76 -16.86 -0.82
CA LEU A 97 16.78 -15.94 0.32
C LEU A 97 18.17 -15.81 0.96
N ASP A 98 18.83 -16.95 1.17
CA ASP A 98 20.16 -17.02 1.83
C ASP A 98 21.26 -16.36 1.00
N LYS A 99 21.10 -16.28 -0.33
CA LYS A 99 22.08 -15.69 -1.25
C LYS A 99 21.80 -14.23 -1.59
N MET A 100 20.65 -13.69 -1.15
CA MET A 100 20.17 -12.34 -1.49
C MET A 100 20.55 -11.28 -0.46
N THR A 101 21.24 -11.62 0.61
CA THR A 101 21.57 -10.70 1.68
C THR A 101 23.05 -10.32 1.67
N TRP A 102 23.33 -9.06 2.01
CA TRP A 102 24.67 -8.58 2.29
C TRP A 102 25.09 -8.95 3.72
N ALA A 103 25.92 -9.98 3.87
CA ALA A 103 26.30 -10.51 5.18
C ALA A 103 27.02 -9.47 6.09
N ALA A 104 27.81 -8.56 5.48
CA ALA A 104 28.56 -7.52 6.19
C ALA A 104 27.79 -6.18 6.31
N CYS A 105 26.45 -6.20 6.20
CA CYS A 105 25.64 -4.99 6.24
C CYS A 105 25.84 -4.19 7.53
N PRO A 106 26.28 -2.92 7.47
CA PRO A 106 26.49 -2.09 8.64
C PRO A 106 25.20 -1.91 9.48
N GLY A 107 25.28 -2.26 10.75
CA GLY A 107 24.13 -2.20 11.66
C GLY A 107 23.19 -3.38 11.57
N GLY A 108 23.54 -4.39 10.77
CA GLY A 108 22.78 -5.64 10.62
C GLY A 108 21.52 -5.49 9.78
N LEU A 109 20.83 -6.61 9.60
CA LEU A 109 19.60 -6.73 8.85
C LEU A 109 18.42 -6.97 9.78
N HIS A 110 17.30 -6.34 9.48
CA HIS A 110 16.04 -6.55 10.17
C HIS A 110 15.18 -7.51 9.37
N ARG A 111 14.79 -8.64 9.99
CA ARG A 111 13.91 -9.65 9.36
C ARG A 111 12.47 -9.21 9.42
N TYR A 112 11.80 -9.28 8.27
CA TYR A 112 10.37 -9.01 8.12
C TYR A 112 9.68 -10.11 7.32
N ASN A 113 8.34 -10.06 7.31
CA ASN A 113 7.51 -10.92 6.48
C ASN A 113 6.30 -10.15 5.97
N THR A 114 5.82 -10.53 4.80
CA THR A 114 4.53 -10.04 4.28
C THR A 114 3.37 -10.65 5.06
N GLY A 115 2.20 -10.00 5.02
CA GLY A 115 1.00 -10.48 5.74
C GLY A 115 0.37 -11.77 5.19
N GLY A 116 0.92 -12.35 4.10
CA GLY A 116 0.49 -13.64 3.60
C GLY A 116 -0.91 -13.71 2.97
N SER A 117 -1.42 -12.59 2.44
CA SER A 117 -2.75 -12.52 1.80
C SER A 117 -2.98 -13.48 0.62
N SER A 118 -1.92 -14.07 0.08
CA SER A 118 -1.96 -14.98 -1.08
C SER A 118 -1.28 -16.34 -0.82
N GLY A 119 -1.19 -16.77 0.44
CA GLY A 119 -0.52 -18.00 0.82
C GLY A 119 0.65 -17.79 1.78
N GLU A 120 1.75 -18.52 1.60
CA GLU A 120 2.91 -18.40 2.48
C GLU A 120 3.54 -17.00 2.46
N PRO A 121 3.84 -16.42 3.65
CA PRO A 121 4.49 -15.12 3.74
C PRO A 121 5.85 -15.09 3.05
N LEU A 122 6.16 -13.99 2.37
CA LEU A 122 7.51 -13.72 1.89
C LEU A 122 8.36 -13.25 3.08
N ILE A 123 9.44 -13.96 3.38
CA ILE A 123 10.46 -13.50 4.32
C ILE A 123 11.45 -12.63 3.55
N PHE A 124 11.82 -11.50 4.11
CA PHE A 124 12.81 -10.58 3.56
C PHE A 124 13.52 -9.80 4.67
N TYR A 125 14.57 -9.09 4.28
CA TYR A 125 15.36 -8.29 5.20
C TYR A 125 15.54 -6.88 4.65
N PHE A 126 15.66 -5.92 5.56
CA PHE A 126 16.09 -4.58 5.19
C PHE A 126 17.03 -3.96 6.23
N ASP A 127 17.81 -3.02 5.78
CA ASP A 127 18.82 -2.32 6.55
C ASP A 127 18.26 -1.03 7.19
N ARG A 128 19.09 -0.39 8.02
CA ARG A 128 18.73 0.87 8.69
C ARG A 128 18.54 2.03 7.71
N ARG A 129 19.26 2.02 6.57
CA ARG A 129 19.17 3.06 5.54
C ARG A 129 17.78 3.06 4.93
N ARG A 130 17.29 1.91 4.49
CA ARG A 130 15.93 1.77 3.98
C ARG A 130 14.88 2.20 5.00
N GLN A 131 14.99 1.74 6.24
CA GLN A 131 14.05 2.13 7.29
C GLN A 131 13.97 3.65 7.48
N ALA A 132 15.13 4.31 7.48
CA ALA A 132 15.21 5.74 7.65
C ALA A 132 14.66 6.50 6.44
N MET A 133 14.90 5.99 5.22
CA MET A 133 14.44 6.60 3.98
C MET A 133 12.92 6.47 3.80
N ASP A 134 12.33 5.30 4.04
CA ASP A 134 10.88 5.10 3.99
C ASP A 134 10.15 6.00 5.01
N LYS A 135 10.70 6.12 6.22
CA LYS A 135 10.19 7.06 7.22
C LYS A 135 10.27 8.51 6.76
N ALA A 136 11.41 8.93 6.23
CA ALA A 136 11.62 10.29 5.73
C ALA A 136 10.64 10.62 4.60
N ALA A 137 10.43 9.71 3.65
CA ALA A 137 9.47 9.87 2.58
C ALA A 137 8.04 10.05 3.10
N ARG A 138 7.62 9.22 4.07
CA ARG A 138 6.32 9.37 4.73
C ARG A 138 6.20 10.72 5.46
N MET A 139 7.21 11.12 6.22
CA MET A 139 7.22 12.42 6.92
C MET A 139 7.09 13.59 5.95
N MET A 140 7.86 13.58 4.84
CA MET A 140 7.77 14.60 3.81
C MET A 140 6.35 14.69 3.23
N THR A 141 5.75 13.57 2.87
CA THR A 141 4.43 13.54 2.25
C THR A 141 3.31 13.91 3.22
N HIS A 142 3.42 13.60 4.50
CA HIS A 142 2.48 14.05 5.53
C HIS A 142 2.54 15.59 5.72
N ARG A 143 3.72 16.20 5.53
CA ARG A 143 3.88 17.68 5.53
C ARG A 143 3.11 18.35 4.38
N TRP A 144 2.86 17.66 3.27
CA TRP A 144 2.02 18.20 2.19
C TRP A 144 0.59 18.50 2.67
N TRP A 145 0.16 17.84 3.73
CA TRP A 145 -1.17 17.94 4.34
C TRP A 145 -1.15 18.64 5.70
N GLY A 146 -0.06 19.33 6.01
CA GLY A 146 0.09 20.08 7.26
C GLY A 146 0.37 19.23 8.50
N CYS A 147 0.58 17.92 8.36
CA CYS A 147 0.95 17.02 9.46
C CYS A 147 2.46 16.84 9.54
N ASP A 148 3.01 16.86 10.75
CA ASP A 148 4.44 16.71 10.97
C ASP A 148 4.73 15.79 12.16
N VAL A 149 5.97 15.36 12.28
CA VAL A 149 6.44 14.52 13.38
C VAL A 149 6.04 15.12 14.73
N GLY A 150 5.44 14.28 15.57
CA GLY A 150 4.99 14.65 16.90
C GLY A 150 3.59 15.24 16.95
N ASP A 151 2.95 15.55 15.83
CA ASP A 151 1.51 15.79 15.81
C ASP A 151 0.78 14.50 16.22
N PRO A 152 -0.34 14.54 16.94
CA PRO A 152 -1.07 13.35 17.34
C PRO A 152 -1.61 12.60 16.14
N GLU A 153 -1.17 11.36 15.93
CA GLU A 153 -1.63 10.48 14.86
C GLU A 153 -2.26 9.20 15.41
N LEU A 154 -3.47 8.88 14.95
CA LEU A 154 -4.17 7.67 15.33
C LEU A 154 -4.10 6.64 14.21
N TYR A 155 -3.72 5.43 14.56
CA TYR A 155 -3.62 4.29 13.66
C TYR A 155 -4.80 3.35 13.85
N LEU A 156 -5.60 3.15 12.80
CA LEU A 156 -6.53 2.03 12.69
C LEU A 156 -5.85 0.94 11.85
N TRP A 157 -5.04 0.10 12.52
CA TRP A 157 -4.06 -0.73 11.84
C TRP A 157 -3.81 -2.06 12.56
N GLY A 158 -3.15 -2.97 11.87
CA GLY A 158 -2.55 -4.15 12.47
C GLY A 158 -3.40 -5.39 12.39
N SER A 159 -2.76 -6.51 12.72
CA SER A 159 -3.35 -7.82 12.85
C SER A 159 -3.28 -8.27 14.32
N PRO A 160 -4.10 -9.27 14.75
CA PRO A 160 -4.01 -9.81 16.11
C PRO A 160 -2.62 -10.33 16.47
N LEU A 161 -1.84 -10.76 15.47
CA LEU A 161 -0.45 -11.21 15.64
C LEU A 161 0.51 -10.06 15.96
N GLU A 162 0.25 -8.88 15.40
CA GLU A 162 1.04 -7.67 15.64
C GLU A 162 0.70 -7.06 17.01
N VAL A 163 -0.57 -7.10 17.39
CA VAL A 163 -1.08 -6.56 18.67
C VAL A 163 -0.63 -7.42 19.87
N LYS A 164 -0.67 -8.75 19.76
CA LYS A 164 -0.26 -9.65 20.86
C LYS A 164 1.22 -9.58 21.23
N LYS A 165 2.06 -9.02 20.36
CA LYS A 165 3.49 -8.75 20.60
C LYS A 165 3.79 -7.31 21.01
N GLN A 166 2.77 -6.53 21.37
CA GLN A 166 3.00 -5.18 21.87
C GLN A 166 3.69 -5.27 23.24
N ASP A 167 4.98 -4.98 23.20
CA ASP A 167 5.81 -4.83 24.38
C ASP A 167 5.45 -3.49 25.06
N ARG A 168 5.44 -3.43 26.39
CA ARG A 168 5.26 -2.19 27.17
C ARG A 168 6.18 -1.06 26.71
N MET A 169 7.34 -1.40 26.17
CA MET A 169 8.28 -0.44 25.59
C MET A 169 7.74 0.20 24.31
N LYS A 170 6.99 -0.55 23.48
CA LYS A 170 6.35 -0.01 22.27
C LYS A 170 5.22 0.95 22.65
N ASP A 171 4.40 0.59 23.63
CA ASP A 171 3.31 1.48 24.10
C ASP A 171 3.88 2.78 24.69
N LEU A 172 4.98 2.67 25.46
CA LEU A 172 5.65 3.86 25.99
C LEU A 172 6.22 4.74 24.86
N ARG A 173 6.85 4.14 23.85
CA ARG A 173 7.37 4.87 22.70
C ARG A 173 6.22 5.57 21.97
N ASP A 174 5.13 4.86 21.66
CA ASP A 174 4.00 5.39 20.90
C ASP A 174 3.36 6.59 21.65
N ARG A 175 3.22 6.51 22.97
CA ARG A 175 2.79 7.65 23.80
C ARG A 175 3.79 8.81 23.78
N LEU A 176 5.09 8.53 23.75
CA LEU A 176 6.15 9.55 23.69
C LEU A 176 6.19 10.22 22.32
N THR A 177 5.82 9.51 21.25
CA THR A 177 5.80 10.02 19.87
C THR A 177 4.44 10.59 19.46
N ASN A 178 3.45 10.61 20.36
CA ASN A 178 2.07 11.03 20.09
C ASN A 178 1.38 10.13 19.03
N GLU A 179 1.63 8.83 19.12
CA GLU A 179 0.99 7.82 18.30
C GLU A 179 0.02 6.98 19.14
N LEU A 180 -1.18 6.70 18.62
CA LEU A 180 -2.15 5.82 19.24
C LEU A 180 -2.56 4.75 18.24
N LEU A 181 -2.31 3.46 18.57
CA LEU A 181 -2.70 2.33 17.75
C LEU A 181 -3.97 1.68 18.29
N ILE A 182 -4.98 1.59 17.45
CA ILE A 182 -6.21 0.81 17.68
C ILE A 182 -6.21 -0.32 16.64
N SER A 183 -6.45 -1.54 17.09
CA SER A 183 -6.46 -2.71 16.22
C SER A 183 -7.65 -2.69 15.26
N ALA A 184 -7.41 -2.88 13.98
CA ALA A 184 -8.45 -3.04 12.96
C ALA A 184 -9.44 -4.20 13.26
N PHE A 185 -9.02 -5.19 14.07
CA PHE A 185 -9.84 -6.34 14.49
C PHE A 185 -10.72 -6.05 15.69
N GLU A 186 -10.53 -4.93 16.37
CA GLU A 186 -11.34 -4.54 17.52
C GLU A 186 -12.57 -3.74 17.13
N ILE A 187 -12.70 -3.36 15.85
CA ILE A 187 -13.83 -2.57 15.38
C ILE A 187 -15.06 -3.45 15.27
N SER A 188 -16.02 -3.18 16.13
CA SER A 188 -17.35 -3.79 16.15
C SER A 188 -18.36 -2.78 16.70
N GLU A 189 -19.65 -2.97 16.43
CA GLU A 189 -20.71 -2.06 16.90
C GLU A 189 -20.64 -1.80 18.41
N GLN A 190 -20.31 -2.83 19.20
CA GLN A 190 -20.21 -2.74 20.66
C GLN A 190 -19.00 -1.91 21.10
N LYS A 191 -17.89 -1.92 20.32
CA LYS A 191 -16.66 -1.23 20.67
C LYS A 191 -16.53 0.18 20.08
N VAL A 192 -17.35 0.53 19.11
CA VAL A 192 -17.30 1.85 18.46
C VAL A 192 -17.41 3.01 19.46
N PRO A 193 -18.27 3.01 20.50
CA PRO A 193 -18.31 4.07 21.50
C PRO A 193 -17.01 4.19 22.30
N GLU A 194 -16.38 3.07 22.68
CA GLU A 194 -15.09 3.07 23.40
C GLU A 194 -13.96 3.62 22.53
N ILE A 195 -13.96 3.22 21.25
CA ILE A 195 -12.99 3.74 20.27
C ILE A 195 -13.20 5.25 20.08
N HIS A 196 -14.43 5.72 19.94
CA HIS A 196 -14.76 7.13 19.83
C HIS A 196 -14.28 7.92 21.06
N ALA A 197 -14.52 7.43 22.28
CA ALA A 197 -14.02 8.05 23.50
C ALA A 197 -12.48 8.14 23.52
N SER A 198 -11.79 7.16 22.92
CA SER A 198 -10.35 7.20 22.75
C SER A 198 -9.91 8.31 21.80
N PHE A 199 -10.65 8.55 20.70
CA PHE A 199 -10.42 9.68 19.80
C PHE A 199 -10.63 11.02 20.52
N GLU A 200 -11.74 11.17 21.29
CA GLU A 200 -12.02 12.39 22.05
C GLU A 200 -10.92 12.74 23.05
N LYS A 201 -10.39 11.73 23.72
CA LYS A 201 -9.32 11.89 24.70
C LYS A 201 -7.98 12.21 24.03
N PHE A 202 -7.68 11.53 22.93
CA PHE A 202 -6.38 11.63 22.23
C PHE A 202 -6.30 12.87 21.33
N ARG A 203 -7.44 13.29 20.73
CA ARG A 203 -7.54 14.44 19.79
C ARG A 203 -6.55 14.32 18.65
N PRO A 204 -6.65 13.28 17.80
CA PRO A 204 -5.72 13.10 16.69
C PRO A 204 -5.85 14.22 15.68
N LYS A 205 -4.71 14.68 15.16
CA LYS A 205 -4.65 15.60 14.03
C LYS A 205 -4.80 14.84 12.70
N SER A 206 -4.34 13.60 12.66
CA SER A 206 -4.48 12.71 11.51
C SER A 206 -4.90 11.30 11.94
N VAL A 207 -5.60 10.62 11.04
CA VAL A 207 -5.92 9.19 11.14
C VAL A 207 -5.20 8.46 10.01
N PHE A 208 -4.56 7.34 10.31
CA PHE A 208 -3.85 6.50 9.33
C PHE A 208 -4.35 5.07 9.42
N GLY A 209 -4.71 4.46 8.28
CA GLY A 209 -5.16 3.07 8.33
C GLY A 209 -5.62 2.47 7.02
N TYR A 210 -6.26 1.30 7.12
CA TYR A 210 -6.88 0.65 5.99
C TYR A 210 -8.18 1.38 5.61
N PRO A 211 -8.41 1.70 4.33
CA PRO A 211 -9.63 2.39 3.91
C PRO A 211 -10.90 1.63 4.28
N SER A 212 -10.90 0.29 4.16
CA SER A 212 -12.05 -0.54 4.57
C SER A 212 -12.36 -0.45 6.07
N THR A 213 -11.32 -0.38 6.89
CA THR A 213 -11.43 -0.32 8.36
C THR A 213 -11.92 1.06 8.81
N ILE A 214 -11.36 2.13 8.22
CA ILE A 214 -11.76 3.51 8.54
C ILE A 214 -13.20 3.75 8.08
N ALA A 215 -13.57 3.29 6.86
CA ALA A 215 -14.92 3.42 6.35
C ALA A 215 -15.94 2.70 7.24
N LEU A 216 -15.66 1.45 7.63
CA LEU A 216 -16.53 0.68 8.54
C LEU A 216 -16.72 1.37 9.89
N PHE A 217 -15.63 1.87 10.49
CA PHE A 217 -15.69 2.65 11.72
C PHE A 217 -16.55 3.91 11.55
N SER A 218 -16.36 4.63 10.43
CA SER A 218 -17.11 5.83 10.10
C SER A 218 -18.61 5.58 9.95
N GLU A 219 -19.00 4.48 9.29
CA GLU A 219 -20.38 4.06 9.12
C GLU A 219 -21.03 3.73 10.47
N MET A 220 -20.40 2.89 11.28
CA MET A 220 -20.89 2.50 12.61
C MET A 220 -21.00 3.70 13.56
N ALA A 221 -20.02 4.60 13.56
CA ALA A 221 -20.06 5.83 14.36
C ALA A 221 -21.22 6.73 13.93
N THR A 222 -21.46 6.89 12.64
CA THR A 222 -22.59 7.67 12.10
C THR A 222 -23.93 7.05 12.48
N GLN A 223 -24.08 5.73 12.38
CA GLN A 223 -25.30 5.01 12.77
C GLN A 223 -25.61 5.19 14.28
N GLN A 224 -24.57 5.28 15.10
CA GLN A 224 -24.69 5.52 16.55
C GLN A 224 -24.72 7.01 16.93
N SER A 225 -24.82 7.91 15.95
CA SER A 225 -24.84 9.37 16.15
C SER A 225 -23.62 9.92 16.91
N LEU A 226 -22.46 9.30 16.74
CA LEU A 226 -21.19 9.76 17.32
C LEU A 226 -20.54 10.79 16.38
N ASP A 227 -20.15 11.93 16.92
CA ASP A 227 -19.55 13.03 16.16
C ASP A 227 -18.05 12.82 15.95
N LEU A 228 -17.65 12.43 14.73
CA LEU A 228 -16.26 12.37 14.33
C LEU A 228 -15.74 13.73 13.80
N GLY A 229 -16.61 14.60 13.29
CA GLY A 229 -16.26 15.91 12.74
C GLY A 229 -15.70 16.87 13.80
N GLY A 230 -16.25 16.81 15.03
CA GLY A 230 -15.81 17.63 16.17
C GLY A 230 -14.49 17.20 16.82
N LEU A 231 -13.86 16.11 16.36
CA LEU A 231 -12.63 15.57 16.97
C LEU A 231 -11.36 16.34 16.63
N GLY A 232 -11.40 17.22 15.61
CA GLY A 232 -10.25 18.04 15.20
C GLY A 232 -9.28 17.34 14.24
N VAL A 233 -9.67 16.21 13.66
CA VAL A 233 -8.93 15.56 12.56
C VAL A 233 -8.85 16.51 11.37
N GLN A 234 -7.68 16.64 10.76
CA GLN A 234 -7.45 17.51 9.61
C GLN A 234 -7.31 16.73 8.31
N VAL A 235 -6.88 15.47 8.38
CA VAL A 235 -6.66 14.60 7.23
C VAL A 235 -6.72 13.13 7.64
N VAL A 236 -7.23 12.31 6.74
CA VAL A 236 -7.19 10.84 6.88
C VAL A 236 -6.27 10.26 5.81
N PHE A 237 -5.24 9.53 6.20
CA PHE A 237 -4.32 8.83 5.32
C PHE A 237 -4.74 7.37 5.19
N SER A 238 -5.05 6.93 4.00
CA SER A 238 -5.36 5.53 3.69
C SER A 238 -4.21 4.84 2.97
N THR A 239 -4.04 3.54 3.20
CA THR A 239 -2.99 2.76 2.55
C THR A 239 -3.26 1.25 2.61
N ALA A 240 -2.46 0.48 1.89
CA ALA A 240 -2.39 -0.98 1.91
C ALA A 240 -3.57 -1.73 1.31
N GLU A 241 -4.65 -1.08 0.98
CA GLU A 241 -5.80 -1.55 0.21
C GLU A 241 -6.14 -0.51 -0.86
N VAL A 242 -6.94 -0.89 -1.86
CA VAL A 242 -7.48 0.09 -2.82
C VAL A 242 -8.49 0.99 -2.10
N LEU A 243 -8.29 2.29 -2.19
CA LEU A 243 -9.26 3.27 -1.72
C LEU A 243 -10.33 3.50 -2.79
N TYR A 244 -11.54 3.02 -2.56
CA TYR A 244 -12.69 3.23 -3.43
C TYR A 244 -13.36 4.58 -3.17
N ASP A 245 -13.98 5.15 -4.22
CA ASP A 245 -14.57 6.49 -4.14
C ASP A 245 -15.66 6.60 -3.06
N HIS A 246 -16.51 5.57 -2.91
CA HIS A 246 -17.51 5.53 -1.84
C HIS A 246 -16.89 5.49 -0.43
N GLN A 247 -15.77 4.77 -0.23
CA GLN A 247 -15.08 4.77 1.07
C GLN A 247 -14.51 6.16 1.35
N ARG A 248 -13.92 6.79 0.34
CA ARG A 248 -13.44 8.17 0.43
C ARG A 248 -14.56 9.12 0.85
N GLU A 249 -15.72 9.04 0.21
CA GLU A 249 -16.89 9.86 0.52
C GLU A 249 -17.44 9.59 1.92
N THR A 250 -17.59 8.33 2.30
CA THR A 250 -18.07 7.92 3.63
C THR A 250 -17.15 8.45 4.72
N ILE A 251 -15.85 8.24 4.59
CA ILE A 251 -14.85 8.70 5.57
C ILE A 251 -14.84 10.22 5.64
N SER A 252 -14.73 10.91 4.49
CA SER A 252 -14.70 12.37 4.44
C SER A 252 -15.93 12.98 5.12
N ARG A 253 -17.12 12.50 4.79
CA ARG A 253 -18.38 12.97 5.37
C ARG A 253 -18.42 12.77 6.88
N ALA A 254 -18.05 11.59 7.36
CA ALA A 254 -18.08 11.28 8.80
C ALA A 254 -17.12 12.17 9.61
N PHE A 255 -15.94 12.46 9.07
CA PHE A 255 -14.95 13.34 9.71
C PHE A 255 -15.14 14.84 9.40
N GLY A 256 -16.32 15.26 8.94
CA GLY A 256 -16.64 16.69 8.74
C GLY A 256 -16.08 17.30 7.45
N GLY A 257 -15.88 16.52 6.40
CA GLY A 257 -15.42 16.99 5.09
C GLY A 257 -13.89 17.04 4.92
N VAL A 258 -13.14 16.38 5.81
CA VAL A 258 -11.67 16.37 5.72
C VAL A 258 -11.15 15.60 4.47
N PRO A 259 -9.97 15.96 3.96
CA PRO A 259 -9.31 15.20 2.91
C PRO A 259 -9.05 13.76 3.32
N VAL A 260 -9.33 12.81 2.42
CA VAL A 260 -8.94 11.41 2.53
C VAL A 260 -7.89 11.13 1.47
N VAL A 261 -6.69 10.87 1.90
CA VAL A 261 -5.48 10.83 1.07
C VAL A 261 -5.03 9.39 0.87
N ASP A 262 -4.80 9.02 -0.37
CA ASP A 262 -4.34 7.67 -0.69
C ASP A 262 -2.82 7.59 -0.78
N SER A 263 -2.26 6.51 -0.22
CA SER A 263 -0.82 6.20 -0.22
C SER A 263 -0.59 4.79 -0.69
N TYR A 264 0.36 4.60 -1.57
CA TYR A 264 0.75 3.28 -2.03
C TYR A 264 2.13 2.89 -1.52
N GLY A 265 2.18 1.67 -1.02
CA GLY A 265 3.41 1.02 -0.56
C GLY A 265 3.16 -0.39 -0.09
N SER A 266 4.24 -1.12 0.12
CA SER A 266 4.18 -2.47 0.70
C SER A 266 5.33 -2.67 1.69
N ARG A 267 5.22 -3.69 2.54
CA ARG A 267 6.29 -3.98 3.51
C ARG A 267 7.61 -4.30 2.80
N GLU A 268 7.55 -5.10 1.74
CA GLU A 268 8.71 -5.50 0.95
C GLU A 268 9.16 -4.42 -0.03
N GLY A 269 8.23 -3.65 -0.60
CA GLY A 269 8.51 -2.60 -1.59
C GLY A 269 8.97 -1.28 -0.98
N GLY A 270 8.44 -0.91 0.18
CA GLY A 270 8.66 0.39 0.81
C GLY A 270 7.53 1.39 0.57
N PHE A 271 7.76 2.66 0.86
CA PHE A 271 6.83 3.76 0.66
C PHE A 271 7.00 4.35 -0.75
N VAL A 272 6.10 3.98 -1.67
CA VAL A 272 6.28 4.15 -3.12
C VAL A 272 5.63 5.41 -3.67
N SER A 273 4.40 5.72 -3.25
CA SER A 273 3.70 6.93 -3.71
C SER A 273 2.73 7.50 -2.69
N HIS A 274 2.38 8.77 -2.90
CA HIS A 274 1.43 9.50 -2.06
C HIS A 274 0.67 10.55 -2.86
N GLN A 275 -0.61 10.70 -2.58
CA GLN A 275 -1.48 11.66 -3.22
C GLN A 275 -1.21 13.08 -2.69
N CYS A 276 -1.10 14.06 -3.58
CA CYS A 276 -0.99 15.48 -3.24
C CYS A 276 -2.35 16.18 -3.22
N GLY A 277 -2.36 17.47 -2.84
CA GLY A 277 -3.57 18.30 -2.80
C GLY A 277 -4.32 18.44 -4.14
N GLU A 278 -3.61 18.24 -5.26
CA GLU A 278 -4.18 18.25 -6.61
C GLU A 278 -4.73 16.87 -7.03
N GLY A 279 -4.80 15.90 -6.11
CA GLY A 279 -5.33 14.56 -6.37
C GLY A 279 -4.39 13.62 -7.13
N ARG A 280 -3.17 14.04 -7.48
CA ARG A 280 -2.19 13.21 -8.19
C ARG A 280 -1.38 12.35 -7.22
N HIS A 281 -1.17 11.08 -7.57
CA HIS A 281 -0.23 10.21 -6.87
C HIS A 281 1.19 10.47 -7.34
N HIS A 282 1.99 11.12 -6.52
CA HIS A 282 3.41 11.32 -6.79
C HIS A 282 4.23 10.11 -6.40
N LEU A 283 5.13 9.69 -7.29
CA LEU A 283 6.11 8.64 -7.07
C LEU A 283 7.27 9.16 -6.22
N MET A 284 7.82 8.33 -5.37
CA MET A 284 9.02 8.67 -4.59
C MET A 284 10.28 8.43 -5.46
N ASP A 285 10.38 9.16 -6.58
CA ASP A 285 11.47 9.04 -7.55
C ASP A 285 12.88 9.11 -6.96
N PRO A 286 13.15 9.91 -5.92
CA PRO A 286 14.47 9.89 -5.30
C PRO A 286 14.85 8.56 -4.66
N ASN A 287 13.85 7.72 -4.36
CA ASN A 287 14.03 6.46 -3.65
C ASN A 287 13.85 5.23 -4.55
N PHE A 288 13.27 5.41 -5.75
CA PHE A 288 12.89 4.28 -6.60
C PHE A 288 13.20 4.49 -8.07
N VAL A 289 13.50 3.38 -8.76
CA VAL A 289 13.19 3.22 -10.17
C VAL A 289 11.89 2.42 -10.25
N ILE A 290 10.87 3.00 -10.87
CA ILE A 290 9.55 2.40 -11.03
C ILE A 290 9.27 2.21 -12.51
N GLU A 291 8.85 0.99 -12.86
CA GLU A 291 8.44 0.61 -14.21
C GLU A 291 6.99 0.12 -14.16
N PHE A 292 6.24 0.37 -15.21
CA PHE A 292 4.90 -0.19 -15.41
C PHE A 292 4.97 -1.14 -16.60
N LEU A 293 4.81 -2.45 -16.36
CA LEU A 293 5.05 -3.46 -17.37
C LEU A 293 3.80 -4.30 -17.64
N GLN A 294 3.52 -4.53 -18.93
CA GLN A 294 2.57 -5.55 -19.38
C GLN A 294 3.33 -6.53 -20.28
N ASP A 295 3.29 -7.82 -19.94
CA ASP A 295 4.00 -8.88 -20.68
C ASP A 295 5.50 -8.58 -20.91
N GLY A 296 6.14 -7.96 -19.89
CA GLY A 296 7.56 -7.58 -19.92
C GLY A 296 7.89 -6.31 -20.71
N ARG A 297 6.90 -5.64 -21.29
CA ARG A 297 7.06 -4.38 -22.04
C ARG A 297 6.54 -3.20 -21.22
N ALA A 298 7.21 -2.07 -21.31
CA ALA A 298 6.73 -0.84 -20.71
C ALA A 298 5.43 -0.39 -21.37
N VAL A 299 4.47 0.05 -20.54
CA VAL A 299 3.20 0.60 -20.98
C VAL A 299 3.24 2.13 -20.97
N GLY A 300 2.39 2.74 -21.79
CA GLY A 300 2.19 4.19 -21.88
C GLY A 300 1.14 4.73 -20.91
N GLU A 301 0.93 6.05 -20.98
CA GLU A 301 -0.13 6.73 -20.21
C GLU A 301 -1.49 6.17 -20.57
N GLY A 302 -2.30 5.86 -19.53
CA GLY A 302 -3.65 5.29 -19.71
C GLY A 302 -3.70 3.78 -19.90
N GLU A 303 -2.55 3.10 -19.99
CA GLU A 303 -2.46 1.66 -20.11
C GLU A 303 -2.13 1.01 -18.76
N ASP A 304 -2.77 -0.11 -18.47
CA ASP A 304 -2.55 -0.86 -17.24
C ASP A 304 -1.22 -1.61 -17.28
N GLY A 305 -0.36 -1.38 -16.28
CA GLY A 305 0.90 -2.10 -16.12
C GLY A 305 1.11 -2.61 -14.70
N GLU A 306 1.74 -3.78 -14.58
CA GLU A 306 2.25 -4.24 -13.29
C GLU A 306 3.38 -3.33 -12.82
N ILE A 307 3.29 -2.88 -11.57
CA ILE A 307 4.35 -2.09 -10.95
C ILE A 307 5.55 -2.97 -10.67
N VAL A 308 6.67 -2.64 -11.30
CA VAL A 308 7.97 -3.24 -11.05
C VAL A 308 8.87 -2.18 -10.45
N LEU A 309 9.44 -2.43 -9.29
CA LEU A 309 10.21 -1.44 -8.55
C LEU A 309 11.61 -1.89 -8.18
N THR A 310 12.52 -0.91 -8.10
CA THR A 310 13.83 -1.05 -7.49
C THR A 310 13.99 0.01 -6.42
N HIS A 311 14.11 -0.41 -5.15
CA HIS A 311 14.34 0.50 -4.04
C HIS A 311 15.83 0.85 -3.95
N LEU A 312 16.19 2.12 -4.24
CA LEU A 312 17.57 2.58 -4.37
C LEU A 312 18.35 2.65 -3.05
N ASP A 313 17.64 2.64 -1.93
CA ASP A 313 18.23 2.77 -0.58
C ASP A 313 18.17 1.47 0.24
N ASN A 314 17.80 0.34 -0.35
CA ASN A 314 17.85 -0.97 0.29
C ASN A 314 19.10 -1.74 -0.15
N TRP A 315 20.21 -1.57 0.57
CA TRP A 315 21.49 -2.16 0.21
C TRP A 315 21.71 -3.53 0.85
N GLY A 316 21.04 -3.78 1.97
CA GLY A 316 21.21 -5.01 2.72
C GLY A 316 20.60 -6.25 2.07
N MET A 317 19.47 -6.09 1.41
CA MET A 317 18.79 -7.08 0.56
C MET A 317 18.04 -6.34 -0.55
N PRO A 318 18.73 -5.85 -1.57
CA PRO A 318 18.07 -5.08 -2.64
C PRO A 318 17.05 -5.91 -3.38
N PHE A 319 15.92 -5.28 -3.71
CA PHE A 319 14.97 -5.83 -4.66
C PHE A 319 15.11 -5.05 -5.96
N ILE A 320 15.81 -5.66 -6.93
CA ILE A 320 16.12 -5.06 -8.22
C ILE A 320 15.11 -5.57 -9.24
N ARG A 321 14.31 -4.66 -9.82
CA ARG A 321 13.21 -4.95 -10.74
C ARG A 321 12.18 -5.92 -10.14
N TYR A 322 11.77 -5.66 -8.90
CA TYR A 322 10.85 -6.52 -8.17
C TYR A 322 9.41 -6.35 -8.66
N ARG A 323 8.79 -7.45 -9.06
CA ARG A 323 7.38 -7.53 -9.42
C ARG A 323 6.51 -7.50 -8.18
N THR A 324 5.75 -6.42 -8.00
CA THR A 324 4.87 -6.26 -6.82
C THR A 324 3.63 -7.12 -6.90
N GLY A 325 3.14 -7.39 -8.12
CA GLY A 325 1.84 -7.94 -8.41
C GLY A 325 0.70 -6.91 -8.30
N ASP A 326 1.02 -5.63 -8.10
CA ASP A 326 0.04 -4.55 -8.08
C ASP A 326 0.01 -3.84 -9.44
N VAL A 327 -1.15 -3.35 -9.85
CA VAL A 327 -1.39 -2.75 -11.17
C VAL A 327 -1.79 -1.29 -11.02
N ALA A 328 -1.17 -0.44 -11.82
CA ALA A 328 -1.53 0.96 -11.99
C ALA A 328 -1.22 1.44 -13.41
N GLN A 329 -1.66 2.65 -13.74
CA GLN A 329 -1.30 3.31 -14.98
C GLN A 329 -0.25 4.39 -14.72
N PRO A 330 0.80 4.52 -15.56
CA PRO A 330 1.69 5.66 -15.46
C PRO A 330 0.90 6.96 -15.62
N GLY A 331 1.23 7.96 -14.84
CA GLY A 331 0.66 9.30 -14.99
C GLY A 331 1.41 10.09 -16.04
N GLY A 332 0.70 10.93 -16.79
CA GLY A 332 1.29 11.87 -17.73
C GLY A 332 1.59 13.22 -17.08
N GLY A 333 2.50 13.95 -17.71
CA GLY A 333 2.74 15.37 -17.48
C GLY A 333 3.11 15.79 -16.06
N GLY A 334 3.33 17.08 -15.87
CA GLY A 334 3.56 17.67 -14.56
C GLY A 334 2.29 17.78 -13.71
N CYS A 335 2.46 18.12 -12.42
CA CYS A 335 1.36 18.37 -11.50
C CYS A 335 1.28 19.85 -11.15
N ALA A 336 0.06 20.39 -11.04
CA ALA A 336 -0.19 21.80 -10.63
C ALA A 336 0.39 22.13 -9.24
N CYS A 337 0.68 21.13 -8.40
CA CYS A 337 1.37 21.33 -7.11
C CYS A 337 2.82 21.79 -7.25
N GLY A 338 3.39 21.79 -8.46
CA GLY A 338 4.75 22.27 -8.77
C GLY A 338 5.88 21.28 -8.45
N ARG A 339 5.61 20.11 -7.87
CA ARG A 339 6.64 19.09 -7.62
C ARG A 339 7.08 18.45 -8.94
N GLY A 340 8.39 18.22 -9.07
CA GLY A 340 8.95 17.55 -10.25
C GLY A 340 8.88 16.03 -10.20
N LEU A 341 8.36 15.46 -9.12
CA LEU A 341 8.18 14.03 -8.95
C LEU A 341 7.23 13.46 -10.02
N GLY A 342 7.56 12.30 -10.56
CA GLY A 342 6.70 11.55 -11.45
C GLY A 342 5.34 11.24 -10.83
N THR A 343 4.38 10.88 -11.67
CA THR A 343 3.03 10.58 -11.20
C THR A 343 2.54 9.24 -11.72
N MET A 344 1.57 8.66 -11.03
CA MET A 344 0.76 7.55 -11.52
C MET A 344 -0.72 7.84 -11.25
N GLN A 345 -1.59 7.11 -11.93
CA GLN A 345 -3.00 7.05 -11.56
C GLN A 345 -3.17 6.21 -10.30
N LYS A 346 -4.37 6.22 -9.71
CA LYS A 346 -4.66 5.40 -8.52
C LYS A 346 -4.36 3.92 -8.80
N ILE A 347 -3.99 3.19 -7.75
CA ILE A 347 -3.83 1.74 -7.81
C ILE A 347 -5.16 1.11 -8.23
N GLN A 348 -5.10 0.29 -9.27
CA GLN A 348 -6.26 -0.45 -9.76
C GLN A 348 -6.55 -1.69 -8.90
N GLY A 349 -5.55 -2.23 -8.23
CA GLY A 349 -5.60 -3.45 -7.44
C GLY A 349 -4.43 -4.36 -7.75
N ARG A 350 -4.57 -5.63 -7.41
CA ARG A 350 -3.55 -6.64 -7.73
C ARG A 350 -3.86 -7.33 -9.05
N THR A 351 -2.85 -7.94 -9.64
CA THR A 351 -3.05 -8.89 -10.76
C THR A 351 -4.03 -10.01 -10.40
N THR A 352 -4.20 -10.32 -9.11
CA THR A 352 -5.19 -11.27 -8.58
C THR A 352 -6.57 -10.67 -8.29
N ASP A 353 -6.73 -9.37 -8.41
CA ASP A 353 -8.00 -8.66 -8.21
C ASP A 353 -8.72 -8.43 -9.56
N PHE A 354 -8.30 -9.15 -10.58
CA PHE A 354 -8.96 -9.25 -11.87
C PHE A 354 -9.72 -10.57 -11.96
N ILE A 355 -10.77 -10.56 -12.75
CA ILE A 355 -11.54 -11.74 -13.12
C ILE A 355 -11.27 -12.08 -14.57
N VAL A 356 -11.30 -13.35 -14.88
CA VAL A 356 -11.17 -13.87 -16.25
C VAL A 356 -12.56 -14.30 -16.74
N THR A 357 -13.01 -13.77 -17.87
CA THR A 357 -14.27 -14.20 -18.48
C THR A 357 -14.09 -15.49 -19.28
N PRO A 358 -15.16 -16.28 -19.52
CA PRO A 358 -15.07 -17.51 -20.31
C PRO A 358 -14.50 -17.33 -21.72
N ASP A 359 -14.68 -16.17 -22.32
CA ASP A 359 -14.09 -15.78 -23.62
C ASP A 359 -12.63 -15.31 -23.52
N GLY A 360 -12.00 -15.46 -22.34
CA GLY A 360 -10.57 -15.14 -22.09
C GLY A 360 -10.27 -13.68 -21.85
N ARG A 361 -11.28 -12.78 -21.81
CA ARG A 361 -11.04 -11.38 -21.47
C ARG A 361 -10.66 -11.24 -20.00
N TRP A 362 -9.67 -10.42 -19.78
CA TRP A 362 -9.19 -10.07 -18.44
C TRP A 362 -9.83 -8.73 -18.04
N GLN A 363 -10.64 -8.73 -17.00
CA GLN A 363 -11.38 -7.56 -16.56
C GLN A 363 -11.03 -7.20 -15.12
N HIS A 364 -10.94 -5.90 -14.87
CA HIS A 364 -10.78 -5.41 -13.50
C HIS A 364 -12.03 -5.76 -12.67
N ALA A 365 -11.79 -6.24 -11.45
CA ALA A 365 -12.85 -6.71 -10.55
C ALA A 365 -13.89 -5.64 -10.17
N LEU A 366 -13.56 -4.34 -10.32
CA LEU A 366 -14.52 -3.25 -10.15
C LEU A 366 -15.79 -3.45 -11.01
N SER A 367 -15.67 -4.03 -12.19
CA SER A 367 -16.82 -4.28 -13.05
C SER A 367 -17.90 -5.14 -12.40
N VAL A 368 -17.51 -6.05 -11.48
CA VAL A 368 -18.43 -6.94 -10.76
C VAL A 368 -18.68 -6.50 -9.31
N ILE A 369 -17.78 -5.73 -8.72
CA ILE A 369 -17.96 -5.17 -7.37
C ILE A 369 -19.22 -4.30 -7.31
N TYR A 370 -19.43 -3.42 -8.29
CA TYR A 370 -20.61 -2.57 -8.34
C TYR A 370 -21.92 -3.32 -8.59
N VAL A 371 -21.89 -4.52 -9.19
CA VAL A 371 -23.08 -5.37 -9.33
C VAL A 371 -23.66 -5.72 -7.98
N VAL A 372 -22.80 -6.06 -7.02
CA VAL A 372 -23.23 -6.49 -5.69
C VAL A 372 -23.51 -5.29 -4.81
N ARG A 373 -22.62 -4.31 -4.86
CA ARG A 373 -22.65 -3.13 -4.02
C ARG A 373 -23.89 -2.26 -4.21
N ASP A 374 -24.35 -2.10 -5.46
CA ASP A 374 -25.49 -1.23 -5.80
C ASP A 374 -26.85 -1.84 -5.39
N ILE A 375 -26.83 -3.02 -4.75
CA ILE A 375 -28.05 -3.66 -4.22
C ILE A 375 -28.28 -3.19 -2.79
N ALA A 376 -29.43 -2.60 -2.54
CA ALA A 376 -29.83 -2.16 -1.20
C ALA A 376 -29.77 -3.31 -0.19
N GLY A 377 -29.40 -3.02 1.03
CA GLY A 377 -29.34 -4.01 2.11
C GLY A 377 -28.16 -4.96 2.08
N VAL A 378 -27.23 -4.85 1.11
CA VAL A 378 -25.92 -5.55 1.18
C VAL A 378 -25.03 -4.80 2.17
N GLU A 379 -24.59 -5.46 3.21
CA GLU A 379 -23.69 -4.91 4.24
C GLU A 379 -22.22 -5.23 3.92
N GLN A 380 -21.93 -6.49 3.68
CA GLN A 380 -20.62 -6.94 3.26
C GLN A 380 -20.75 -7.98 2.13
N PHE A 381 -19.73 -8.06 1.29
CA PHE A 381 -19.69 -9.10 0.27
C PHE A 381 -18.26 -9.48 -0.12
N LYS A 382 -18.11 -10.71 -0.61
CA LYS A 382 -16.85 -11.19 -1.17
C LYS A 382 -17.14 -12.05 -2.39
N ILE A 383 -16.43 -11.74 -3.48
CA ILE A 383 -16.56 -12.44 -4.76
C ILE A 383 -15.36 -13.38 -4.90
N LEU A 384 -15.65 -14.65 -5.12
CA LEU A 384 -14.66 -15.71 -5.29
C LEU A 384 -14.81 -16.30 -6.69
N GLN A 385 -13.81 -16.14 -7.53
CA GLN A 385 -13.74 -16.85 -8.80
C GLN A 385 -12.88 -18.10 -8.63
N ASP A 386 -13.51 -19.26 -8.58
CA ASP A 386 -12.85 -20.54 -8.37
C ASP A 386 -12.39 -21.18 -9.70
N ALA A 387 -13.14 -20.95 -10.80
CA ALA A 387 -12.81 -21.33 -12.17
C ALA A 387 -13.25 -20.21 -13.14
N VAL A 388 -12.85 -20.31 -14.42
CA VAL A 388 -13.15 -19.29 -15.44
C VAL A 388 -14.66 -19.07 -15.55
N ASP A 389 -15.46 -20.13 -15.43
CA ASP A 389 -16.92 -20.14 -15.54
C ASP A 389 -17.63 -20.29 -14.18
N GLU A 390 -16.92 -20.17 -13.05
CA GLU A 390 -17.50 -20.40 -11.72
C GLU A 390 -17.17 -19.25 -10.76
N VAL A 391 -18.21 -18.58 -10.27
CA VAL A 391 -18.12 -17.46 -9.33
C VAL A 391 -19.06 -17.69 -8.17
N ARG A 392 -18.55 -17.51 -6.94
CA ARG A 392 -19.35 -17.46 -5.71
C ARG A 392 -19.34 -16.04 -5.15
N VAL A 393 -20.50 -15.59 -4.73
CA VAL A 393 -20.69 -14.28 -4.09
C VAL A 393 -21.18 -14.52 -2.67
N LEU A 394 -20.31 -14.28 -1.70
CA LEU A 394 -20.67 -14.35 -0.27
C LEU A 394 -21.24 -13.00 0.13
N LEU A 395 -22.39 -12.98 0.83
CA LEU A 395 -23.10 -11.78 1.27
C LEU A 395 -23.44 -11.83 2.76
N THR A 396 -23.32 -10.69 3.43
CA THR A 396 -24.12 -10.38 4.62
C THR A 396 -25.13 -9.30 4.25
N THR A 397 -26.37 -9.44 4.67
CA THR A 397 -27.48 -8.57 4.28
C THR A 397 -28.35 -8.20 5.47
N ASN A 398 -29.05 -7.06 5.38
CA ASN A 398 -30.07 -6.63 6.33
C ASN A 398 -31.48 -6.69 5.71
N GLU A 399 -32.47 -6.22 6.48
CA GLU A 399 -33.90 -6.26 6.10
C GLU A 399 -34.25 -5.48 4.81
N MET A 400 -33.35 -4.60 4.35
CA MET A 400 -33.55 -3.83 3.11
C MET A 400 -33.16 -4.62 1.85
N PHE A 401 -32.61 -5.84 1.99
CA PHE A 401 -32.21 -6.65 0.85
C PHE A 401 -33.46 -7.09 0.06
N PRO A 402 -33.56 -6.78 -1.24
CA PRO A 402 -34.75 -7.07 -2.00
C PRO A 402 -34.91 -8.56 -2.31
N ALA A 403 -36.14 -9.04 -2.39
CA ALA A 403 -36.44 -10.44 -2.67
C ALA A 403 -35.87 -10.95 -4.00
N ASP A 404 -35.65 -10.07 -4.96
CA ASP A 404 -35.00 -10.35 -6.26
C ASP A 404 -33.49 -10.07 -6.28
N GLY A 405 -32.90 -9.74 -5.12
CA GLY A 405 -31.50 -9.32 -4.99
C GLY A 405 -30.51 -10.33 -5.59
N ASP A 406 -30.66 -11.59 -5.23
CA ASP A 406 -29.79 -12.67 -5.76
C ASP A 406 -29.92 -12.80 -7.28
N ALA A 407 -31.14 -12.73 -7.80
CA ALA A 407 -31.37 -12.78 -9.26
C ALA A 407 -30.73 -11.60 -9.99
N ARG A 408 -30.78 -10.40 -9.39
CA ARG A 408 -30.12 -9.20 -9.94
C ARG A 408 -28.60 -9.33 -9.93
N ILE A 409 -28.01 -9.92 -8.88
CA ILE A 409 -26.58 -10.22 -8.82
C ILE A 409 -26.20 -11.16 -9.95
N VAL A 410 -26.89 -12.31 -10.05
CA VAL A 410 -26.63 -13.31 -11.09
C VAL A 410 -26.71 -12.70 -12.49
N ALA A 411 -27.78 -11.95 -12.78
CA ALA A 411 -27.95 -11.27 -14.06
C ALA A 411 -26.85 -10.24 -14.34
N GLY A 412 -26.44 -9.49 -13.31
CA GLY A 412 -25.37 -8.51 -13.41
C GLY A 412 -23.99 -9.13 -13.73
N PHE A 413 -23.68 -10.27 -13.15
CA PHE A 413 -22.47 -11.04 -13.46
C PHE A 413 -22.51 -11.60 -14.88
N LYS A 414 -23.61 -12.25 -15.27
CA LYS A 414 -23.77 -12.78 -16.63
C LYS A 414 -23.62 -11.71 -17.71
N LYS A 415 -24.21 -10.53 -17.48
CA LYS A 415 -24.06 -9.38 -18.41
C LYS A 415 -22.60 -8.96 -18.62
N ARG A 416 -21.72 -9.16 -17.63
CA ARG A 416 -20.31 -8.71 -17.66
C ARG A 416 -19.34 -9.82 -18.06
N MET A 417 -19.61 -11.03 -17.62
CA MET A 417 -18.70 -12.17 -17.80
C MET A 417 -19.15 -13.13 -18.91
N GLY A 418 -20.41 -13.05 -19.35
CA GLY A 418 -21.02 -13.97 -20.32
C GLY A 418 -22.06 -14.89 -19.69
N ASP A 419 -23.00 -15.36 -20.48
CA ASP A 419 -24.14 -16.18 -20.02
C ASP A 419 -23.71 -17.56 -19.50
N GLU A 420 -22.54 -18.04 -19.89
CA GLU A 420 -21.98 -19.34 -19.51
C GLU A 420 -21.48 -19.37 -18.08
N VAL A 421 -21.31 -18.19 -17.42
CA VAL A 421 -20.83 -18.13 -16.04
C VAL A 421 -21.90 -18.65 -15.07
N ARG A 422 -21.49 -19.59 -14.24
CA ARG A 422 -22.26 -20.08 -13.09
C ARG A 422 -21.98 -19.21 -11.89
N VAL A 423 -23.02 -18.55 -11.39
CA VAL A 423 -22.92 -17.65 -10.25
C VAL A 423 -23.74 -18.20 -9.10
N ALA A 424 -23.08 -18.53 -8.00
CA ALA A 424 -23.72 -18.91 -6.75
C ALA A 424 -23.70 -17.73 -5.78
N VAL A 425 -24.86 -17.36 -5.24
CA VAL A 425 -25.00 -16.35 -4.19
C VAL A 425 -25.21 -17.07 -2.86
N GLU A 426 -24.34 -16.80 -1.88
CA GLU A 426 -24.35 -17.47 -0.58
C GLU A 426 -24.53 -16.43 0.53
N HIS A 427 -25.61 -16.50 1.27
CA HIS A 427 -25.84 -15.66 2.45
C HIS A 427 -25.10 -16.28 3.66
N VAL A 428 -24.20 -15.51 4.27
CA VAL A 428 -23.36 -15.93 5.39
C VAL A 428 -23.55 -15.01 6.58
N ALA A 429 -23.32 -15.54 7.78
CA ALA A 429 -23.42 -14.73 9.00
C ALA A 429 -22.29 -13.70 9.13
N GLU A 430 -21.10 -14.03 8.61
CA GLU A 430 -19.91 -13.18 8.67
C GLU A 430 -18.98 -13.48 7.49
N ILE A 431 -18.31 -12.44 6.96
CA ILE A 431 -17.26 -12.58 5.97
C ILE A 431 -15.92 -12.31 6.66
N PRO A 432 -15.09 -13.34 6.90
CA PRO A 432 -13.84 -13.16 7.63
C PRO A 432 -12.84 -12.32 6.85
N ARG A 433 -12.14 -11.42 7.57
CA ARG A 433 -10.99 -10.70 7.04
C ARG A 433 -9.82 -11.66 6.81
N GLU A 434 -8.89 -11.28 5.94
CA GLU A 434 -7.64 -12.02 5.77
C GLU A 434 -6.81 -12.01 7.06
N ALA A 435 -5.88 -12.95 7.19
CA ALA A 435 -4.96 -13.03 8.33
C ALA A 435 -4.12 -11.75 8.53
N SER A 436 -3.99 -10.92 7.49
CA SER A 436 -3.34 -9.61 7.51
C SER A 436 -4.21 -8.47 8.06
N GLY A 437 -5.50 -8.71 8.31
CA GLY A 437 -6.50 -7.71 8.68
C GLY A 437 -7.11 -6.96 7.50
N LYS A 438 -6.59 -7.17 6.29
CA LYS A 438 -7.09 -6.54 5.06
C LYS A 438 -8.40 -7.19 4.61
N TYR A 439 -9.22 -6.38 3.94
CA TYR A 439 -10.45 -6.84 3.30
C TYR A 439 -10.27 -6.86 1.78
N ARG A 440 -10.58 -7.99 1.14
CA ARG A 440 -10.55 -8.13 -0.32
C ARG A 440 -11.96 -8.44 -0.80
N TYR A 441 -12.47 -7.58 -1.66
CA TYR A 441 -13.79 -7.76 -2.27
C TYR A 441 -13.80 -8.87 -3.30
N VAL A 442 -12.68 -9.12 -3.99
CA VAL A 442 -12.59 -10.13 -5.06
C VAL A 442 -11.32 -10.95 -4.87
N VAL A 443 -11.47 -12.26 -5.04
CA VAL A 443 -10.36 -13.22 -5.06
C VAL A 443 -10.57 -14.15 -6.25
N SER A 444 -9.69 -14.08 -7.25
CA SER A 444 -9.67 -15.05 -8.35
C SER A 444 -8.53 -16.04 -8.17
N LYS A 445 -8.83 -17.33 -8.36
CA LYS A 445 -7.86 -18.41 -8.41
C LYS A 445 -7.45 -18.74 -9.87
N VAL A 446 -8.09 -18.09 -10.83
CA VAL A 446 -7.82 -18.29 -12.25
C VAL A 446 -6.54 -17.56 -12.62
N ALA A 447 -5.59 -18.27 -13.21
CA ALA A 447 -4.39 -17.65 -13.73
C ALA A 447 -4.72 -16.80 -14.96
N ARG A 448 -3.95 -15.72 -15.16
CA ARG A 448 -4.01 -14.95 -16.40
C ARG A 448 -3.65 -15.84 -17.57
N PRO A 449 -4.42 -15.84 -18.66
CA PRO A 449 -4.11 -16.60 -19.87
C PRO A 449 -2.79 -16.19 -20.51
#